data_5d67dce4c4c440e7ab789c0f038642d0
#
_entry.id   5d67dce4c4c440e7ab789c0f038642d0
#
_cell.length_a   1.000
_cell.length_b   1.000
_cell.length_c   1.000
_cell.angle_alpha   90.00
_cell.angle_beta   90.00
_cell.angle_gamma   90.00
#
_symmetry.space_group_name_H-M   'P 1'
#
loop_
_entity.id
_entity.type
_entity.pdbx_description
1 polymer ?
#
loop_
_entity_poly.entity_id
_entity_poly.type
_entity_poly.pdbx_seq_one_letter_code
_entity_poly.pdbx_strand_id
1 'polypeptide(L)'
;MGQAGRERQHMTKVTHEFDLFGKHYALESGELAKQATGACVVRQGDSEVLVTAVVSKERKDFDFFPLTVDFIEKMYAVGRIPGGYLKREAKPSDHGTLVARMVDRPIRPGFPDGYKNEVHIVATPLVIDEEHLPDTICVAGASAALLAGGAPFDGPAACVRIGRSAETGEFIVNPTVTEMETSDLELTIAGTADYISMVEAGADEISEEDMLAAMTFGQEAIAAFCEKQSAFLAKVNPTPMTYTIHAADPSVAERVDAHLAEMSAALKDADKAARMGKVEQLKASIIENDFTEEERATWGSD
;
A
#
# COMPACT_ATOMS: atom_id res chain seq x y z
N MET A 1 32.42 -6.71 11.12
CA MET A 1 33.20 -6.72 9.86
C MET A 1 32.46 -7.66 8.89
N GLY A 2 32.09 -7.20 7.71
CA GLY A 2 31.43 -8.01 6.68
C GLY A 2 30.28 -7.25 6.02
N GLN A 3 30.53 -6.05 5.47
CA GLN A 3 29.71 -5.52 4.40
C GLN A 3 29.99 -6.37 3.16
N ALA A 4 29.14 -7.37 2.91
CA ALA A 4 29.04 -7.94 1.58
C ALA A 4 28.54 -6.81 0.68
N GLY A 5 29.46 -6.20 -0.07
CA GLY A 5 29.14 -5.19 -1.06
C GLY A 5 28.19 -5.81 -2.08
N ARG A 6 26.92 -5.40 -2.05
CA ARG A 6 26.09 -5.54 -3.25
C ARG A 6 26.81 -4.79 -4.35
N GLU A 7 27.27 -5.50 -5.38
CA GLU A 7 27.63 -4.87 -6.64
C GLU A 7 26.41 -4.08 -7.08
N ARG A 8 26.52 -2.76 -7.03
CA ARG A 8 25.46 -1.87 -7.49
C ARG A 8 25.37 -2.10 -8.99
N GLN A 9 24.35 -2.82 -9.43
CA GLN A 9 23.98 -2.81 -10.83
C GLN A 9 23.77 -1.33 -11.19
N HIS A 10 24.52 -0.84 -12.15
CA HIS A 10 24.30 0.46 -12.76
C HIS A 10 22.95 0.35 -13.49
N MET A 11 21.85 0.63 -12.77
CA MET A 11 20.54 0.65 -13.39
C MET A 11 20.53 1.76 -14.44
N THR A 12 20.37 1.36 -15.67
CA THR A 12 20.13 2.27 -16.78
C THR A 12 18.74 2.89 -16.58
N LYS A 13 18.58 4.16 -16.91
CA LYS A 13 17.27 4.82 -16.92
C LYS A 13 16.31 4.01 -17.80
N VAL A 14 15.18 3.63 -17.23
CA VAL A 14 14.07 2.96 -17.91
C VAL A 14 12.84 3.82 -17.78
N THR A 15 12.22 4.16 -18.90
CA THR A 15 10.97 4.92 -18.94
C THR A 15 9.89 4.13 -19.66
N HIS A 16 8.67 4.18 -19.17
CA HIS A 16 7.49 3.60 -19.77
C HIS A 16 6.33 4.60 -19.73
N GLU A 17 6.03 5.18 -20.87
CA GLU A 17 4.92 6.11 -21.08
C GLU A 17 3.72 5.36 -21.64
N PHE A 18 2.51 5.73 -21.22
CA PHE A 18 1.27 5.11 -21.67
C PHE A 18 0.08 6.02 -21.42
N ASP A 19 -0.97 5.83 -22.22
CA ASP A 19 -2.25 6.49 -22.02
C ASP A 19 -3.27 5.51 -21.46
N LEU A 20 -4.02 5.92 -20.45
CA LEU A 20 -5.16 5.20 -19.89
C LEU A 20 -6.30 6.18 -19.58
N PHE A 21 -7.51 5.82 -19.97
CA PHE A 21 -8.74 6.59 -19.68
C PHE A 21 -8.61 8.06 -20.06
N GLY A 22 -7.99 8.34 -21.22
CA GLY A 22 -7.82 9.70 -21.74
C GLY A 22 -6.74 10.53 -21.03
N LYS A 23 -5.97 9.95 -20.12
CA LYS A 23 -4.90 10.63 -19.37
C LYS A 23 -3.54 10.00 -19.65
N HIS A 24 -2.49 10.83 -19.66
CA HIS A 24 -1.12 10.42 -19.90
C HIS A 24 -0.39 10.10 -18.60
N TYR A 25 0.32 8.97 -18.58
CA TYR A 25 1.12 8.49 -17.44
C TYR A 25 2.52 8.11 -17.87
N ALA A 26 3.46 8.22 -16.93
CA ALA A 26 4.81 7.69 -17.12
C ALA A 26 5.33 7.04 -15.82
N LEU A 27 6.08 5.95 -15.98
CA LEU A 27 6.85 5.30 -14.92
C LEU A 27 8.32 5.33 -15.32
N GLU A 28 9.18 5.77 -14.39
CA GLU A 28 10.61 5.89 -14.64
C GLU A 28 11.40 5.34 -13.45
N SER A 29 12.48 4.60 -13.70
CA SER A 29 13.41 4.12 -12.69
C SER A 29 14.86 4.18 -13.17
N GLY A 30 15.81 4.13 -12.23
CA GLY A 30 17.25 4.02 -12.50
C GLY A 30 18.02 5.35 -12.54
N GLU A 31 17.36 6.51 -12.57
CA GLU A 31 18.03 7.82 -12.59
C GLU A 31 18.15 8.43 -11.19
N LEU A 32 17.06 8.51 -10.45
CA LEU A 32 16.99 9.13 -9.13
C LEU A 32 17.11 8.11 -8.00
N ALA A 33 17.43 8.59 -6.81
CA ALA A 33 17.45 7.83 -5.55
C ALA A 33 18.23 6.50 -5.59
N LYS A 34 19.39 6.48 -6.24
CA LYS A 34 20.24 5.27 -6.47
C LYS A 34 20.71 4.56 -5.19
N GLN A 35 20.48 5.12 -4.01
CA GLN A 35 20.82 4.49 -2.73
C GLN A 35 19.64 3.73 -2.12
N ALA A 36 18.41 3.97 -2.57
CA ALA A 36 17.25 3.22 -2.17
C ALA A 36 17.34 1.77 -2.70
N THR A 37 16.56 0.86 -2.12
CA THR A 37 16.43 -0.51 -2.64
C THR A 37 15.78 -0.50 -4.00
N GLY A 38 14.72 0.32 -4.16
CA GLY A 38 14.11 0.63 -5.43
C GLY A 38 13.54 2.03 -5.43
N ALA A 39 13.36 2.61 -6.62
CA ALA A 39 12.80 3.93 -6.80
C ALA A 39 12.02 4.00 -8.10
N CYS A 40 10.93 4.74 -8.08
CA CYS A 40 10.13 5.03 -9.26
C CYS A 40 9.73 6.51 -9.25
N VAL A 41 9.88 7.18 -10.37
CA VAL A 41 9.19 8.45 -10.63
C VAL A 41 7.92 8.11 -11.38
N VAL A 42 6.78 8.53 -10.84
CA VAL A 42 5.46 8.36 -11.47
C VAL A 42 4.90 9.72 -11.83
N ARG A 43 4.30 9.80 -13.03
CA ARG A 43 3.72 11.03 -13.57
C ARG A 43 2.26 10.80 -13.99
N GLN A 44 1.44 11.83 -13.79
CA GLN A 44 0.11 11.97 -14.37
C GLN A 44 -0.08 13.43 -14.77
N GLY A 45 -0.32 13.70 -16.05
CA GLY A 45 -0.28 15.07 -16.55
C GLY A 45 1.08 15.71 -16.24
N ASP A 46 1.06 16.91 -15.66
CA ASP A 46 2.26 17.61 -15.22
C ASP A 46 2.64 17.34 -13.75
N SER A 47 1.86 16.52 -13.03
CA SER A 47 2.21 16.09 -11.68
C SER A 47 3.24 14.96 -11.70
N GLU A 48 4.28 15.10 -10.85
CA GLU A 48 5.41 14.18 -10.76
C GLU A 48 5.73 13.84 -9.31
N VAL A 49 5.83 12.55 -8.99
CA VAL A 49 6.16 12.05 -7.64
C VAL A 49 7.36 11.10 -7.72
N LEU A 50 8.38 11.36 -6.93
CA LEU A 50 9.43 10.39 -6.65
C LEU A 50 9.00 9.49 -5.49
N VAL A 51 8.88 8.20 -5.74
CA VAL A 51 8.63 7.20 -4.70
C VAL A 51 9.86 6.31 -4.53
N THR A 52 10.34 6.21 -3.30
CA THR A 52 11.47 5.35 -2.93
C THR A 52 11.03 4.27 -1.97
N ALA A 53 11.57 3.08 -2.13
CA ALA A 53 11.39 1.96 -1.22
C ALA A 53 12.75 1.52 -0.69
N VAL A 54 12.89 1.45 0.62
CA VAL A 54 14.08 0.93 1.29
C VAL A 54 13.69 -0.29 2.10
N VAL A 55 14.33 -1.42 1.79
CA VAL A 55 14.18 -2.66 2.54
C VAL A 55 15.42 -2.86 3.37
N SER A 56 15.27 -2.83 4.68
CA SER A 56 16.33 -3.00 5.66
C SER A 56 16.51 -4.48 6.04
N LYS A 57 17.43 -4.75 6.96
CA LYS A 57 17.58 -6.09 7.55
C LYS A 57 16.38 -6.38 8.46
N GLU A 58 16.18 -7.67 8.70
CA GLU A 58 15.20 -8.15 9.66
C GLU A 58 15.33 -7.45 11.03
N ARG A 59 14.22 -7.07 11.60
CA ARG A 59 14.06 -6.51 12.94
C ARG A 59 13.61 -7.61 13.89
N LYS A 60 14.52 -8.05 14.76
CA LYS A 60 14.26 -9.12 15.73
C LYS A 60 13.45 -8.69 16.96
N ASP A 61 13.33 -7.39 17.15
CA ASP A 61 12.60 -6.73 18.24
C ASP A 61 11.12 -6.50 17.94
N PHE A 62 10.66 -6.87 16.76
CA PHE A 62 9.24 -6.78 16.36
C PHE A 62 8.66 -8.17 16.07
N ASP A 63 7.44 -8.39 16.52
CA ASP A 63 6.58 -9.55 16.23
C ASP A 63 5.63 -9.33 15.06
N PHE A 64 5.60 -8.12 14.50
CA PHE A 64 4.79 -7.72 13.35
C PHE A 64 5.66 -7.24 12.17
N PHE A 65 5.04 -7.09 11.00
CA PHE A 65 5.69 -6.54 9.80
C PHE A 65 5.88 -5.02 9.92
N PRO A 66 7.13 -4.52 10.03
CA PRO A 66 7.41 -3.10 10.21
C PRO A 66 7.44 -2.37 8.87
N LEU A 67 6.26 -1.99 8.36
CA LEU A 67 6.10 -1.10 7.20
C LEU A 67 5.83 0.33 7.67
N THR A 68 6.61 1.27 7.17
CA THR A 68 6.40 2.70 7.34
C THR A 68 6.22 3.36 5.97
N VAL A 69 5.23 4.23 5.84
CA VAL A 69 4.99 5.00 4.64
C VAL A 69 4.91 6.48 5.01
N ASP A 70 5.68 7.31 4.31
CA ASP A 70 5.66 8.75 4.43
C ASP A 70 5.29 9.40 3.09
N PHE A 71 4.36 10.36 3.14
CA PHE A 71 4.10 11.28 2.05
C PHE A 71 4.63 12.67 2.45
N ILE A 72 5.64 13.15 1.75
CA ILE A 72 6.38 14.35 2.14
C ILE A 72 6.01 15.50 1.21
N GLU A 73 5.04 16.30 1.64
CA GLU A 73 4.65 17.52 0.93
C GLU A 73 5.76 18.58 1.02
N LYS A 74 6.11 19.13 -0.15
CA LYS A 74 7.11 20.17 -0.27
C LYS A 74 6.53 21.39 -0.96
N MET A 75 6.70 22.55 -0.36
CA MET A 75 6.23 23.83 -0.92
C MET A 75 6.79 24.11 -2.32
N TYR A 76 7.99 23.64 -2.63
CA TYR A 76 8.59 23.80 -3.95
C TYR A 76 7.79 23.09 -5.05
N ALA A 77 7.09 21.98 -4.72
CA ALA A 77 6.30 21.24 -5.69
C ALA A 77 5.15 22.06 -6.30
N VAL A 78 4.70 23.08 -5.59
CA VAL A 78 3.70 24.06 -6.06
C VAL A 78 4.32 25.46 -6.28
N GLY A 79 5.65 25.54 -6.48
CA GLY A 79 6.37 26.79 -6.75
C GLY A 79 6.38 27.78 -5.58
N ARG A 80 6.19 27.33 -4.35
CA ARG A 80 6.12 28.18 -3.15
C ARG A 80 7.31 28.00 -2.22
N ILE A 81 7.57 29.01 -1.41
CA ILE A 81 8.59 29.00 -0.34
C ILE A 81 7.85 28.94 1.00
N PRO A 82 8.33 28.16 2.00
CA PRO A 82 7.73 28.12 3.34
C PRO A 82 7.55 29.53 3.92
N GLY A 83 6.31 29.87 4.29
CA GLY A 83 5.93 31.22 4.73
C GLY A 83 6.23 31.53 6.18
N GLY A 84 6.46 30.52 7.03
CA GLY A 84 6.71 30.70 8.45
C GLY A 84 8.04 31.41 8.77
N TYR A 85 8.19 31.91 9.99
CA TYR A 85 9.40 32.58 10.45
C TYR A 85 10.69 31.74 10.25
N LEU A 86 10.61 30.46 10.55
CA LEU A 86 11.74 29.52 10.42
C LEU A 86 12.03 29.09 8.98
N LYS A 87 11.18 29.43 8.02
CA LYS A 87 11.30 28.98 6.62
C LYS A 87 11.51 27.46 6.48
N ARG A 88 10.86 26.67 7.35
CA ARG A 88 10.94 25.22 7.41
C ARG A 88 9.58 24.59 7.26
N GLU A 89 9.57 23.45 6.59
CA GLU A 89 8.47 22.48 6.56
C GLU A 89 8.70 21.52 7.74
N ALA A 90 7.71 21.40 8.64
CA ALA A 90 7.91 20.70 9.91
C ALA A 90 7.28 19.31 9.89
N LYS A 91 6.05 19.23 10.36
CA LYS A 91 5.31 17.96 10.48
C LYS A 91 4.52 17.70 9.20
N PRO A 92 4.26 16.42 8.85
CA PRO A 92 3.26 16.09 7.84
C PRO A 92 1.93 16.78 8.13
N SER A 93 1.23 17.19 7.08
CA SER A 93 -0.14 17.68 7.18
C SER A 93 -1.10 16.50 7.46
N ASP A 94 -2.34 16.81 7.85
CA ASP A 94 -3.38 15.77 7.95
C ASP A 94 -3.61 15.10 6.60
N HIS A 95 -3.60 15.86 5.50
CA HIS A 95 -3.68 15.33 4.14
C HIS A 95 -2.50 14.40 3.84
N GLY A 96 -1.25 14.82 4.11
CA GLY A 96 -0.07 13.97 3.89
C GLY A 96 -0.13 12.67 4.70
N THR A 97 -0.66 12.72 5.91
CA THR A 97 -0.88 11.52 6.74
C THR A 97 -1.94 10.58 6.13
N LEU A 98 -3.02 11.13 5.58
CA LEU A 98 -4.08 10.34 4.92
C LEU A 98 -3.57 9.71 3.63
N VAL A 99 -2.80 10.44 2.82
CA VAL A 99 -2.16 9.88 1.60
C VAL A 99 -1.17 8.77 1.96
N ALA A 100 -0.35 8.94 3.00
CA ALA A 100 0.54 7.88 3.47
C ALA A 100 -0.23 6.61 3.85
N ARG A 101 -1.37 6.74 4.55
CA ARG A 101 -2.27 5.61 4.89
C ARG A 101 -2.93 4.99 3.66
N MET A 102 -3.30 5.81 2.67
CA MET A 102 -3.85 5.34 1.40
C MET A 102 -2.84 4.48 0.64
N VAL A 103 -1.54 4.79 0.73
CA VAL A 103 -0.47 3.96 0.16
C VAL A 103 -0.22 2.71 1.00
N ASP A 104 -0.16 2.81 2.33
CA ASP A 104 0.13 1.69 3.24
C ASP A 104 -0.89 0.56 3.11
N ARG A 105 -2.18 0.88 3.10
CA ARG A 105 -3.28 -0.10 3.16
C ARG A 105 -3.30 -1.11 2.01
N PRO A 106 -3.13 -0.74 0.73
CA PRO A 106 -3.07 -1.70 -0.36
C PRO A 106 -1.70 -2.38 -0.52
N ILE A 107 -0.62 -1.79 0.00
CA ILE A 107 0.74 -2.33 -0.13
C ILE A 107 1.02 -3.38 0.95
N ARG A 108 0.59 -3.16 2.17
CA ARG A 108 0.88 -4.03 3.33
C ARG A 108 0.47 -5.48 3.13
N PRO A 109 -0.75 -5.80 2.64
CA PRO A 109 -1.18 -7.20 2.46
C PRO A 109 -0.46 -7.93 1.32
N GLY A 110 0.26 -7.23 0.46
CA GLY A 110 1.06 -7.83 -0.62
C GLY A 110 2.41 -8.39 -0.15
N PHE A 111 2.78 -8.23 1.13
CA PHE A 111 3.96 -8.90 1.68
C PHE A 111 3.59 -10.25 2.28
N PRO A 112 4.51 -11.25 2.21
CA PRO A 112 4.25 -12.58 2.76
C PRO A 112 4.03 -12.55 4.29
N ASP A 113 3.14 -13.39 4.78
CA ASP A 113 2.97 -13.59 6.22
C ASP A 113 4.29 -14.03 6.86
N GLY A 114 4.60 -13.46 8.04
CA GLY A 114 5.86 -13.72 8.73
C GLY A 114 7.07 -13.00 8.17
N TYR A 115 6.89 -12.06 7.23
CA TYR A 115 7.96 -11.19 6.76
C TYR A 115 8.31 -10.13 7.82
N LYS A 116 9.58 -10.06 8.26
CA LYS A 116 10.01 -9.19 9.37
C LYS A 116 11.10 -8.17 8.99
N ASN A 117 11.45 -8.05 7.72
CA ASN A 117 12.34 -6.97 7.29
C ASN A 117 11.60 -5.63 7.35
N GLU A 118 12.26 -4.62 7.88
CA GLU A 118 11.70 -3.25 7.89
C GLU A 118 11.65 -2.70 6.46
N VAL A 119 10.49 -2.17 6.09
CA VAL A 119 10.26 -1.52 4.80
C VAL A 119 9.85 -0.08 5.05
N HIS A 120 10.55 0.86 4.40
CA HIS A 120 10.23 2.27 4.45
C HIS A 120 9.99 2.79 3.04
N ILE A 121 8.79 3.29 2.80
CA ILE A 121 8.36 3.90 1.54
C ILE A 121 8.24 5.40 1.76
N VAL A 122 8.84 6.18 0.88
CA VAL A 122 8.72 7.64 0.92
C VAL A 122 8.26 8.13 -0.45
N ALA A 123 7.11 8.77 -0.50
CA ALA A 123 6.57 9.46 -1.66
C ALA A 123 6.80 10.97 -1.50
N THR A 124 7.49 11.56 -2.47
CA THR A 124 7.83 12.98 -2.48
C THR A 124 7.37 13.60 -3.78
N PRO A 125 6.29 14.40 -3.78
CA PRO A 125 5.91 15.20 -4.94
C PRO A 125 7.04 16.14 -5.33
N LEU A 126 7.45 16.09 -6.59
CA LEU A 126 8.45 17.00 -7.18
C LEU A 126 7.78 18.19 -7.85
N VAL A 127 6.66 17.94 -8.52
CA VAL A 127 5.79 18.93 -9.14
C VAL A 127 4.34 18.50 -8.91
N ILE A 128 3.47 19.45 -8.62
CA ILE A 128 2.02 19.24 -8.49
C ILE A 128 1.33 20.18 -9.46
N ASP A 129 0.57 19.60 -10.36
CA ASP A 129 -0.38 20.27 -11.26
C ASP A 129 -1.69 20.52 -10.50
N GLU A 130 -2.31 21.67 -10.70
CA GLU A 130 -3.55 22.06 -10.02
C GLU A 130 -4.74 21.14 -10.39
N GLU A 131 -4.71 20.50 -11.56
CA GLU A 131 -5.77 19.63 -12.07
C GLU A 131 -5.56 18.14 -11.76
N HIS A 132 -4.29 17.69 -11.60
CA HIS A 132 -3.94 16.28 -11.40
C HIS A 132 -3.28 16.07 -10.05
N LEU A 133 -4.09 15.78 -9.02
CA LEU A 133 -3.57 15.52 -7.68
C LEU A 133 -2.73 14.23 -7.66
N PRO A 134 -1.58 14.25 -6.97
CA PRO A 134 -0.60 13.16 -7.04
C PRO A 134 -0.87 11.98 -6.11
N ASP A 135 -1.93 12.01 -5.32
CA ASP A 135 -2.21 11.05 -4.25
C ASP A 135 -2.40 9.62 -4.76
N THR A 136 -3.30 9.41 -5.74
CA THR A 136 -3.60 8.05 -6.27
C THR A 136 -2.40 7.40 -6.95
N ILE A 137 -1.60 8.17 -7.70
CA ILE A 137 -0.42 7.65 -8.40
C ILE A 137 0.71 7.23 -7.45
N CYS A 138 0.69 7.69 -6.18
CA CYS A 138 1.68 7.27 -5.18
C CYS A 138 1.62 5.77 -4.90
N VAL A 139 0.45 5.13 -4.96
CA VAL A 139 0.31 3.68 -4.78
C VAL A 139 1.02 2.92 -5.89
N ALA A 140 0.78 3.33 -7.15
CA ALA A 140 1.46 2.74 -8.30
C ALA A 140 2.97 2.98 -8.25
N GLY A 141 3.40 4.18 -7.81
CA GLY A 141 4.81 4.51 -7.61
C GLY A 141 5.47 3.64 -6.52
N ALA A 142 4.77 3.39 -5.41
CA ALA A 142 5.23 2.52 -4.32
C ALA A 142 5.35 1.07 -4.77
N SER A 143 4.32 0.56 -5.45
CA SER A 143 4.31 -0.77 -6.06
C SER A 143 5.47 -0.95 -7.04
N ALA A 144 5.63 -0.01 -7.98
CA ALA A 144 6.70 -0.05 -8.97
C ALA A 144 8.10 0.05 -8.33
N ALA A 145 8.28 0.88 -7.28
CA ALA A 145 9.54 1.02 -6.56
C ALA A 145 9.92 -0.27 -5.82
N LEU A 146 8.96 -0.90 -5.12
CA LEU A 146 9.17 -2.19 -4.43
C LEU A 146 9.57 -3.29 -5.41
N LEU A 147 8.82 -3.45 -6.48
CA LEU A 147 9.05 -4.48 -7.49
C LEU A 147 10.35 -4.22 -8.27
N ALA A 148 10.65 -2.97 -8.65
CA ALA A 148 11.93 -2.61 -9.28
C ALA A 148 13.14 -2.90 -8.37
N GLY A 149 12.97 -2.79 -7.04
CA GLY A 149 13.95 -3.17 -6.04
C GLY A 149 14.06 -4.67 -5.78
N GLY A 150 13.18 -5.48 -6.35
CA GLY A 150 13.11 -6.93 -6.13
C GLY A 150 12.58 -7.33 -4.75
N ALA A 151 11.82 -6.46 -4.07
CA ALA A 151 11.19 -6.78 -2.80
C ALA A 151 10.18 -7.93 -2.95
N PRO A 152 9.96 -8.75 -1.90
CA PRO A 152 8.98 -9.84 -1.93
C PRO A 152 7.56 -9.30 -1.78
N PHE A 153 7.12 -8.54 -2.75
CA PHE A 153 5.82 -7.91 -2.82
C PHE A 153 4.98 -8.56 -3.91
N ASP A 154 3.82 -9.08 -3.55
CA ASP A 154 2.85 -9.70 -4.46
C ASP A 154 1.98 -8.62 -5.11
N GLY A 155 2.55 -7.97 -6.12
CA GLY A 155 1.95 -6.91 -6.92
C GLY A 155 2.04 -7.22 -8.41
N PRO A 156 1.71 -6.27 -9.26
CA PRO A 156 1.52 -4.83 -9.00
C PRO A 156 0.23 -4.46 -8.29
N ALA A 157 0.27 -3.31 -7.61
CA ALA A 157 -0.90 -2.66 -7.04
C ALA A 157 -1.05 -1.23 -7.59
N ALA A 158 -2.28 -0.77 -7.71
CA ALA A 158 -2.59 0.59 -8.13
C ALA A 158 -3.78 1.16 -7.33
N CYS A 159 -3.92 2.46 -7.39
CA CYS A 159 -5.05 3.19 -6.85
C CYS A 159 -5.64 4.08 -7.94
N VAL A 160 -6.97 4.17 -7.96
CA VAL A 160 -7.70 5.09 -8.83
C VAL A 160 -8.77 5.81 -8.03
N ARG A 161 -9.06 7.03 -8.44
CA ARG A 161 -10.24 7.78 -8.01
C ARG A 161 -11.30 7.66 -9.09
N ILE A 162 -12.53 7.36 -8.71
CA ILE A 162 -13.68 7.32 -9.60
C ILE A 162 -14.59 8.47 -9.23
N GLY A 163 -14.82 9.37 -10.16
CA GLY A 163 -15.89 10.36 -10.11
C GLY A 163 -17.11 9.86 -10.90
N ARG A 164 -18.27 10.41 -10.61
CA ARG A 164 -19.51 10.21 -11.37
C ARG A 164 -20.15 11.55 -11.68
N SER A 165 -20.33 11.84 -12.95
CA SER A 165 -21.02 13.06 -13.35
C SER A 165 -22.46 13.06 -12.81
N ALA A 166 -22.80 14.04 -11.98
CA ALA A 166 -24.16 14.19 -11.45
C ALA A 166 -25.22 14.43 -12.55
N GLU A 167 -24.81 14.96 -13.70
CA GLU A 167 -25.72 15.28 -14.83
C GLU A 167 -25.95 14.07 -15.72
N THR A 168 -24.90 13.31 -16.08
CA THR A 168 -24.97 12.20 -17.05
C THR A 168 -24.96 10.82 -16.41
N GLY A 169 -24.50 10.68 -15.16
CA GLY A 169 -24.28 9.41 -14.49
C GLY A 169 -23.06 8.64 -15.00
N GLU A 170 -22.22 9.23 -15.87
CA GLU A 170 -21.03 8.58 -16.41
C GLU A 170 -19.88 8.57 -15.40
N PHE A 171 -19.14 7.46 -15.35
CA PHE A 171 -17.96 7.32 -14.49
C PHE A 171 -16.70 7.85 -15.17
N ILE A 172 -15.84 8.50 -14.38
CA ILE A 172 -14.58 9.10 -14.81
C ILE A 172 -13.45 8.53 -13.94
N VAL A 173 -12.41 7.99 -14.56
CA VAL A 173 -11.20 7.51 -13.84
C VAL A 173 -10.24 8.67 -13.62
N ASN A 174 -9.77 8.81 -12.39
CA ASN A 174 -8.84 9.87 -11.95
C ASN A 174 -9.30 11.26 -12.45
N PRO A 175 -10.54 11.69 -12.11
CA PRO A 175 -11.06 12.97 -12.56
C PRO A 175 -10.08 14.11 -12.15
N THR A 176 -10.05 15.15 -12.96
CA THR A 176 -9.38 16.40 -12.61
C THR A 176 -10.11 17.09 -11.46
N VAL A 177 -9.46 18.09 -10.84
CA VAL A 177 -10.09 18.90 -9.80
C VAL A 177 -11.36 19.56 -10.33
N THR A 178 -11.30 20.10 -11.56
CA THR A 178 -12.47 20.72 -12.23
C THR A 178 -13.58 19.70 -12.52
N GLU A 179 -13.26 18.49 -12.97
CA GLU A 179 -14.25 17.40 -13.19
C GLU A 179 -14.91 16.97 -11.89
N MET A 180 -14.19 17.00 -10.76
CA MET A 180 -14.74 16.65 -9.45
C MET A 180 -15.76 17.65 -8.91
N GLU A 181 -15.73 18.93 -9.35
CA GLU A 181 -16.70 19.95 -8.91
C GLU A 181 -18.15 19.60 -9.28
N THR A 182 -18.33 18.80 -10.34
CA THR A 182 -19.66 18.37 -10.83
C THR A 182 -19.96 16.90 -10.54
N SER A 183 -19.14 16.26 -9.73
CA SER A 183 -19.28 14.85 -9.36
C SER A 183 -20.13 14.68 -8.10
N ASP A 184 -21.04 13.72 -8.12
CA ASP A 184 -21.83 13.28 -6.95
C ASP A 184 -21.19 12.07 -6.23
N LEU A 185 -20.05 11.59 -6.74
CA LEU A 185 -19.26 10.50 -6.16
C LEU A 185 -17.78 10.84 -6.17
N GLU A 186 -17.13 10.67 -5.04
CA GLU A 186 -15.69 10.57 -4.92
C GLU A 186 -15.33 9.20 -4.32
N LEU A 187 -15.01 8.22 -5.18
CA LEU A 187 -14.66 6.87 -4.76
C LEU A 187 -13.18 6.62 -5.03
N THR A 188 -12.38 6.48 -3.98
CA THR A 188 -10.98 6.09 -4.07
C THR A 188 -10.85 4.61 -3.73
N ILE A 189 -10.36 3.82 -4.68
CA ILE A 189 -10.13 2.39 -4.50
C ILE A 189 -8.72 2.01 -4.92
N ALA A 190 -8.16 1.04 -4.21
CA ALA A 190 -6.85 0.49 -4.50
C ALA A 190 -6.82 -1.03 -4.33
N GLY A 191 -5.94 -1.68 -5.06
CA GLY A 191 -5.78 -3.13 -5.04
C GLY A 191 -4.83 -3.63 -6.10
N THR A 192 -4.95 -4.91 -6.41
CA THR A 192 -4.24 -5.59 -7.50
C THR A 192 -5.16 -5.77 -8.71
N ALA A 193 -4.68 -6.45 -9.74
CA ALA A 193 -5.52 -6.81 -10.89
C ALA A 193 -6.73 -7.69 -10.50
N ASP A 194 -6.61 -8.47 -9.41
CA ASP A 194 -7.59 -9.50 -9.06
C ASP A 194 -8.57 -9.07 -7.96
N TYR A 195 -8.21 -8.11 -7.10
CA TYR A 195 -9.06 -7.71 -5.97
C TYR A 195 -8.82 -6.26 -5.50
N ILE A 196 -9.86 -5.68 -4.92
CA ILE A 196 -9.82 -4.40 -4.21
C ILE A 196 -9.44 -4.67 -2.75
N SER A 197 -8.39 -4.01 -2.25
CA SER A 197 -7.92 -4.12 -0.86
C SER A 197 -8.21 -2.86 -0.02
N MET A 198 -8.54 -1.74 -0.66
CA MET A 198 -8.86 -0.49 0.00
C MET A 198 -10.01 0.23 -0.71
N VAL A 199 -10.92 0.76 0.07
CA VAL A 199 -12.04 1.59 -0.40
C VAL A 199 -12.19 2.80 0.53
N GLU A 200 -12.32 3.98 -0.04
CA GLU A 200 -12.74 5.21 0.64
C GLU A 200 -13.71 5.94 -0.27
N ALA A 201 -14.84 6.41 0.26
CA ALA A 201 -15.85 7.07 -0.55
C ALA A 201 -16.51 8.24 0.17
N GLY A 202 -16.77 9.31 -0.57
CA GLY A 202 -17.73 10.35 -0.30
C GLY A 202 -18.78 10.34 -1.43
N ALA A 203 -20.06 10.44 -1.10
CA ALA A 203 -21.12 10.39 -2.08
C ALA A 203 -22.32 11.25 -1.68
N ASP A 204 -23.01 11.80 -2.66
CA ASP A 204 -24.18 12.64 -2.51
C ASP A 204 -25.42 11.80 -2.82
N GLU A 205 -25.79 10.89 -1.88
CA GLU A 205 -26.99 10.03 -1.90
C GLU A 205 -27.11 9.14 -3.16
N ILE A 206 -26.00 8.65 -3.72
CA ILE A 206 -26.04 7.69 -4.85
C ILE A 206 -26.60 6.33 -4.41
N SER A 207 -27.15 5.55 -5.35
CA SER A 207 -27.66 4.23 -5.06
C SER A 207 -26.56 3.21 -4.76
N GLU A 208 -26.90 2.13 -4.03
CA GLU A 208 -25.99 1.02 -3.81
C GLU A 208 -25.59 0.32 -5.12
N GLU A 209 -26.50 0.30 -6.11
CA GLU A 209 -26.27 -0.27 -7.43
C GLU A 209 -25.22 0.55 -8.20
N ASP A 210 -25.30 1.88 -8.17
CA ASP A 210 -24.32 2.78 -8.77
C ASP A 210 -22.97 2.67 -8.08
N MET A 211 -22.94 2.53 -6.75
CA MET A 211 -21.71 2.31 -6.00
C MET A 211 -21.02 1.01 -6.42
N LEU A 212 -21.75 -0.08 -6.54
CA LEU A 212 -21.21 -1.36 -7.00
C LEU A 212 -20.71 -1.28 -8.45
N ALA A 213 -21.44 -0.57 -9.31
CA ALA A 213 -21.00 -0.31 -10.68
C ALA A 213 -19.70 0.50 -10.73
N ALA A 214 -19.58 1.56 -9.89
CA ALA A 214 -18.36 2.36 -9.76
C ALA A 214 -17.18 1.54 -9.26
N MET A 215 -17.38 0.65 -8.28
CA MET A 215 -16.34 -0.25 -7.79
C MET A 215 -15.87 -1.24 -8.87
N THR A 216 -16.80 -1.80 -9.64
CA THR A 216 -16.46 -2.71 -10.74
C THR A 216 -15.66 -1.97 -11.82
N PHE A 217 -16.13 -0.79 -12.24
CA PHE A 217 -15.44 0.06 -13.20
C PHE A 217 -14.02 0.43 -12.73
N GLY A 218 -13.88 0.76 -11.45
CA GLY A 218 -12.59 1.09 -10.86
C GLY A 218 -11.66 -0.12 -10.75
N GLN A 219 -12.18 -1.35 -10.49
CA GLN A 219 -11.38 -2.57 -10.52
C GLN A 219 -10.80 -2.85 -11.91
N GLU A 220 -11.57 -2.62 -12.97
CA GLU A 220 -11.09 -2.72 -14.35
C GLU A 220 -9.96 -1.70 -14.61
N ALA A 221 -10.10 -0.48 -14.08
CA ALA A 221 -9.09 0.55 -14.19
C ALA A 221 -7.80 0.18 -13.44
N ILE A 222 -7.90 -0.38 -12.22
CA ILE A 222 -6.75 -0.89 -11.47
C ILE A 222 -6.05 -1.99 -12.25
N ALA A 223 -6.78 -2.96 -12.79
CA ALA A 223 -6.22 -4.06 -13.56
C ALA A 223 -5.43 -3.56 -14.80
N ALA A 224 -6.01 -2.60 -15.53
CA ALA A 224 -5.34 -1.97 -16.67
C ALA A 224 -4.04 -1.24 -16.26
N PHE A 225 -4.05 -0.56 -15.10
CA PHE A 225 -2.84 0.10 -14.58
C PHE A 225 -1.77 -0.91 -14.14
N CYS A 226 -2.17 -2.01 -13.51
CA CYS A 226 -1.29 -3.11 -13.13
C CYS A 226 -0.62 -3.77 -14.36
N GLU A 227 -1.34 -3.91 -15.48
CA GLU A 227 -0.76 -4.38 -16.75
C GLU A 227 0.37 -3.46 -17.24
N LYS A 228 0.19 -2.13 -17.18
CA LYS A 228 1.22 -1.17 -17.57
C LYS A 228 2.42 -1.20 -16.64
N GLN A 229 2.22 -1.38 -15.33
CA GLN A 229 3.32 -1.60 -14.40
C GLN A 229 4.09 -2.89 -14.72
N SER A 230 3.42 -3.98 -15.05
CA SER A 230 4.04 -5.24 -15.45
C SER A 230 4.91 -5.07 -16.71
N ALA A 231 4.42 -4.31 -17.70
CA ALA A 231 5.18 -3.98 -18.89
C ALA A 231 6.41 -3.10 -18.60
N PHE A 232 6.31 -2.17 -17.64
CA PHE A 232 7.45 -1.40 -17.14
C PHE A 232 8.47 -2.30 -16.45
N LEU A 233 8.04 -3.17 -15.54
CA LEU A 233 8.90 -4.07 -14.79
C LEU A 233 9.64 -5.08 -15.69
N ALA A 234 9.03 -5.53 -16.77
CA ALA A 234 9.68 -6.35 -17.77
C ALA A 234 10.90 -5.64 -18.42
N LYS A 235 10.85 -4.31 -18.55
CA LYS A 235 11.99 -3.51 -19.04
C LYS A 235 13.04 -3.28 -17.95
N VAL A 236 12.64 -3.11 -16.71
CA VAL A 236 13.55 -2.93 -15.55
C VAL A 236 14.31 -4.22 -15.26
N ASN A 237 13.67 -5.38 -15.43
CA ASN A 237 14.21 -6.71 -15.17
C ASN A 237 14.85 -6.84 -13.78
N PRO A 238 14.09 -6.64 -12.68
CA PRO A 238 14.61 -6.61 -11.33
C PRO A 238 15.14 -7.99 -10.89
N THR A 239 16.16 -7.99 -10.04
CA THR A 239 16.65 -9.21 -9.39
C THR A 239 15.92 -9.40 -8.06
N PRO A 240 15.19 -10.51 -7.86
CA PRO A 240 14.50 -10.79 -6.61
C PRO A 240 15.44 -10.79 -5.40
N MET A 241 14.97 -10.24 -4.28
CA MET A 241 15.70 -10.25 -3.02
C MET A 241 15.55 -11.61 -2.32
N THR A 242 16.62 -12.03 -1.64
CA THR A 242 16.52 -13.14 -0.68
C THR A 242 15.99 -12.64 0.66
N TYR A 243 15.08 -13.37 1.28
CA TYR A 243 14.47 -13.02 2.56
C TYR A 243 14.15 -14.28 3.38
N THR A 244 13.85 -14.10 4.65
CA THR A 244 13.43 -15.16 5.55
C THR A 244 11.97 -14.96 5.93
N ILE A 245 11.21 -16.04 6.01
CA ILE A 245 9.85 -16.07 6.52
C ILE A 245 9.85 -16.67 7.92
N HIS A 246 9.19 -16.00 8.84
CA HIS A 246 8.94 -16.48 10.20
C HIS A 246 7.49 -17.01 10.28
N ALA A 247 7.30 -18.20 9.79
CA ALA A 247 6.00 -18.86 9.89
C ALA A 247 5.84 -19.49 11.29
N ALA A 248 4.61 -19.48 11.80
CA ALA A 248 4.26 -20.28 12.97
C ALA A 248 4.51 -21.77 12.67
N ASP A 249 4.87 -22.53 13.71
CA ASP A 249 5.01 -23.99 13.57
C ASP A 249 3.66 -24.60 13.18
N PRO A 250 3.58 -25.40 12.11
CA PRO A 250 2.31 -26.00 11.68
C PRO A 250 1.62 -26.82 12.77
N SER A 251 2.39 -27.42 13.69
CA SER A 251 1.84 -28.17 14.81
C SER A 251 1.09 -27.31 15.82
N VAL A 252 1.45 -26.02 15.93
CA VAL A 252 0.73 -25.05 16.76
C VAL A 252 -0.62 -24.75 16.14
N ALA A 253 -0.66 -24.47 14.84
CA ALA A 253 -1.90 -24.20 14.12
C ALA A 253 -2.86 -25.40 14.21
N GLU A 254 -2.39 -26.63 14.00
CA GLU A 254 -3.21 -27.84 14.09
C GLU A 254 -3.85 -28.02 15.48
N ARG A 255 -3.11 -27.76 16.56
CA ARG A 255 -3.64 -27.84 17.94
C ARG A 255 -4.68 -26.74 18.20
N VAL A 256 -4.43 -25.51 17.77
CA VAL A 256 -5.37 -24.40 17.94
C VAL A 256 -6.64 -24.61 17.12
N ASP A 257 -6.52 -25.13 15.90
CA ASP A 257 -7.65 -25.41 15.02
C ASP A 257 -8.60 -26.48 15.59
N ALA A 258 -8.12 -27.38 16.45
CA ALA A 258 -8.96 -28.31 17.15
C ALA A 258 -10.04 -27.64 18.01
N HIS A 259 -9.82 -26.37 18.45
CA HIS A 259 -10.75 -25.59 19.27
C HIS A 259 -11.64 -24.62 18.47
N LEU A 260 -11.64 -24.66 17.13
CA LEU A 260 -12.44 -23.78 16.27
C LEU A 260 -13.93 -23.77 16.61
N ALA A 261 -14.50 -24.93 16.96
CA ALA A 261 -15.91 -25.02 17.31
C ALA A 261 -16.24 -24.29 18.62
N GLU A 262 -15.37 -24.40 19.63
CA GLU A 262 -15.51 -23.72 20.93
C GLU A 262 -15.31 -22.20 20.76
N MET A 263 -14.31 -21.79 19.99
CA MET A 263 -14.07 -20.39 19.66
C MET A 263 -15.27 -19.78 18.92
N SER A 264 -15.81 -20.50 17.92
CA SER A 264 -17.00 -20.05 17.19
C SER A 264 -18.21 -19.90 18.10
N ALA A 265 -18.40 -20.80 19.07
CA ALA A 265 -19.48 -20.69 20.06
C ALA A 265 -19.27 -19.49 21.02
N ALA A 266 -18.05 -19.27 21.49
CA ALA A 266 -17.70 -18.14 22.33
C ALA A 266 -17.94 -16.79 21.62
N LEU A 267 -17.56 -16.68 20.35
CA LEU A 267 -17.71 -15.45 19.54
C LEU A 267 -19.16 -15.10 19.21
N LYS A 268 -20.10 -16.04 19.26
CA LYS A 268 -21.53 -15.82 19.00
C LYS A 268 -22.31 -15.31 20.21
N ASP A 269 -21.70 -15.17 21.38
CA ASP A 269 -22.39 -14.59 22.54
C ASP A 269 -22.81 -13.14 22.25
N ALA A 270 -24.09 -12.84 22.49
CA ALA A 270 -24.65 -11.52 22.23
C ALA A 270 -24.10 -10.44 23.19
N ASP A 271 -23.81 -10.83 24.44
CA ASP A 271 -23.21 -9.92 25.41
C ASP A 271 -21.71 -9.76 25.15
N LYS A 272 -21.28 -8.52 24.96
CA LYS A 272 -19.88 -8.20 24.64
C LYS A 272 -18.90 -8.59 25.74
N ALA A 273 -19.25 -8.36 27.01
CA ALA A 273 -18.35 -8.63 28.14
C ALA A 273 -18.22 -10.15 28.36
N ALA A 274 -19.33 -10.89 28.29
CA ALA A 274 -19.35 -12.34 28.37
C ALA A 274 -18.57 -12.97 27.20
N ARG A 275 -18.77 -12.47 25.97
CA ARG A 275 -18.05 -12.92 24.79
C ARG A 275 -16.54 -12.77 24.95
N MET A 276 -16.07 -11.57 25.34
CA MET A 276 -14.63 -11.34 25.55
C MET A 276 -14.07 -12.22 26.66
N GLY A 277 -14.80 -12.35 27.79
CA GLY A 277 -14.39 -13.24 28.89
C GLY A 277 -14.25 -14.69 28.48
N LYS A 278 -15.18 -15.23 27.67
CA LYS A 278 -15.12 -16.60 27.15
C LYS A 278 -13.94 -16.81 26.20
N VAL A 279 -13.67 -15.85 25.33
CA VAL A 279 -12.53 -15.90 24.40
C VAL A 279 -11.21 -15.91 25.16
N GLU A 280 -11.04 -15.03 26.15
CA GLU A 280 -9.80 -14.99 26.96
C GLU A 280 -9.62 -16.27 27.81
N GLN A 281 -10.69 -16.79 28.39
CA GLN A 281 -10.65 -18.07 29.13
C GLN A 281 -10.27 -19.24 28.21
N LEU A 282 -10.82 -19.29 27.00
CA LEU A 282 -10.49 -20.33 26.03
C LEU A 282 -9.03 -20.23 25.58
N LYS A 283 -8.54 -19.03 25.28
CA LYS A 283 -7.11 -18.83 24.96
C LYS A 283 -6.20 -19.32 26.09
N ALA A 284 -6.49 -18.90 27.32
CA ALA A 284 -5.70 -19.32 28.48
C ALA A 284 -5.71 -20.84 28.67
N SER A 285 -6.88 -21.45 28.50
CA SER A 285 -7.06 -22.92 28.59
C SER A 285 -6.26 -23.66 27.50
N ILE A 286 -6.27 -23.19 26.27
CA ILE A 286 -5.50 -23.79 25.16
C ILE A 286 -4.00 -23.71 25.47
N ILE A 287 -3.53 -22.52 25.86
CA ILE A 287 -2.10 -22.31 26.20
C ILE A 287 -1.66 -23.23 27.34
N GLU A 288 -2.49 -23.38 28.37
CA GLU A 288 -2.15 -24.17 29.55
C GLU A 288 -2.20 -25.67 29.31
N ASN A 289 -3.22 -26.15 28.55
CA ASN A 289 -3.50 -27.59 28.42
C ASN A 289 -2.84 -28.23 27.19
N ASP A 290 -2.70 -27.50 26.10
CA ASP A 290 -2.24 -28.06 24.83
C ASP A 290 -0.74 -27.84 24.59
N PHE A 291 -0.09 -26.97 25.38
CA PHE A 291 1.33 -26.65 25.22
C PHE A 291 2.09 -26.87 26.54
N THR A 292 3.25 -27.52 26.44
CA THR A 292 4.16 -27.71 27.56
C THR A 292 4.86 -26.43 27.95
N GLU A 293 5.42 -26.36 29.15
CA GLU A 293 6.24 -25.20 29.60
C GLU A 293 7.45 -24.94 28.69
N GLU A 294 8.04 -26.00 28.15
CA GLU A 294 9.21 -25.92 27.27
C GLU A 294 8.82 -25.35 25.89
N GLU A 295 7.67 -25.76 25.33
CA GLU A 295 7.14 -25.22 24.10
C GLU A 295 6.76 -23.75 24.25
N ARG A 296 6.10 -23.37 25.34
CA ARG A 296 5.75 -21.98 25.65
C ARG A 296 7.00 -21.10 25.82
N ALA A 297 8.07 -21.61 26.41
CA ALA A 297 9.33 -20.89 26.53
C ALA A 297 10.04 -20.70 25.19
N THR A 298 9.82 -21.62 24.23
CA THR A 298 10.44 -21.58 22.90
C THR A 298 9.67 -20.68 21.93
N TRP A 299 8.36 -20.73 21.94
CA TRP A 299 7.49 -20.04 20.94
C TRP A 299 6.88 -18.74 21.46
N GLY A 300 6.94 -18.46 22.77
CA GLY A 300 6.28 -17.35 23.41
C GLY A 300 4.82 -17.66 23.75
N SER A 301 4.12 -16.62 24.24
CA SER A 301 2.70 -16.73 24.64
C SER A 301 1.74 -16.10 23.64
N ASP A 302 2.22 -15.54 22.51
CA ASP A 302 1.43 -14.75 21.56
C ASP A 302 0.88 -15.57 20.38
#